data_44f30c91d55f1d533ed1c55292e2f4ec
#
_entry.id   44f30c91d55f1d533ed1c55292e2f4ec
#
_cell.length_a   1.000
_cell.length_b   1.000
_cell.length_c   1.000
_cell.angle_alpha   90.00
_cell.angle_beta   90.00
_cell.angle_gamma   90.00
#
_symmetry.space_group_name_H-M   'P 1'
#
loop_
_entity.id
_entity.type
_entity.pdbx_description
1 polymer ?
#
loop_
_entity_poly.entity_id
_entity_poly.type
_entity_poly.pdbx_seq_one_letter_code
_entity_poly.pdbx_strand_id
1 'polypeptide(L)'
;MEYGLIGAKLGHSYSKIIHEMLCGYHYDLCPLPTEEEARAFLTRRQFKAINVTIPYKKLVMEYCSYIDPRAKAIGAVNTVVNKNGLLYGYNTDYMGFAHLCDAHGVNFA
;
A
#
# COMPACT_ATOMS: atom_id res chain seq x y z
N MET A 1 9.09 -8.34 -2.51
CA MET A 1 8.45 -7.17 -3.13
C MET A 1 8.68 -5.95 -2.26
N GLU A 2 9.24 -4.90 -2.81
CA GLU A 2 9.43 -3.66 -2.05
C GLU A 2 8.24 -2.71 -2.20
N TYR A 3 7.72 -2.57 -3.39
CA TYR A 3 6.60 -1.71 -3.72
C TYR A 3 5.60 -2.47 -4.57
N GLY A 4 4.33 -2.25 -4.36
CA GLY A 4 3.35 -2.95 -5.16
C GLY A 4 1.91 -2.65 -4.82
N LEU A 5 1.02 -3.38 -5.47
CA LEU A 5 -0.42 -3.30 -5.28
C LEU A 5 -0.94 -4.66 -4.85
N ILE A 6 -1.71 -4.68 -3.78
CA ILE A 6 -2.42 -5.89 -3.35
C ILE A 6 -3.93 -5.72 -3.51
N GLY A 7 -4.59 -6.82 -3.81
CA GLY A 7 -6.04 -6.88 -3.97
C GLY A 7 -6.46 -8.27 -4.39
N ALA A 8 -7.75 -8.55 -4.47
CA ALA A 8 -8.24 -9.87 -4.85
C ALA A 8 -8.07 -10.15 -6.35
N LYS A 9 -8.31 -9.14 -7.17
CA LYS A 9 -8.15 -9.23 -8.63
C LYS A 9 -7.39 -8.01 -9.13
N LEU A 10 -6.28 -8.26 -9.81
CA LEU A 10 -5.40 -7.20 -10.32
C LEU A 10 -5.17 -7.41 -11.82
N GLY A 11 -6.24 -7.43 -12.61
CA GLY A 11 -6.18 -7.72 -14.04
C GLY A 11 -5.42 -6.67 -14.83
N HIS A 12 -5.91 -5.44 -14.80
CA HIS A 12 -5.25 -4.31 -15.45
C HIS A 12 -4.98 -3.25 -14.41
N SER A 13 -3.71 -2.94 -14.21
CA SER A 13 -3.35 -1.90 -13.28
C SER A 13 -2.55 -0.81 -13.97
N TYR A 14 -3.22 0.29 -14.27
CA TYR A 14 -2.52 1.48 -14.73
C TYR A 14 -1.60 2.04 -13.64
N SER A 15 -1.89 1.71 -12.38
CA SER A 15 -1.07 2.13 -11.25
C SER A 15 0.37 1.65 -11.40
N LYS A 16 0.57 0.41 -11.86
CA LYS A 16 1.91 -0.12 -12.06
C LYS A 16 2.70 0.74 -13.03
N ILE A 17 2.10 1.05 -14.19
CA ILE A 17 2.76 1.86 -15.21
C ILE A 17 3.07 3.26 -14.69
N ILE A 18 2.09 3.88 -14.03
CA ILE A 18 2.23 5.24 -13.50
C ILE A 18 3.32 5.30 -12.44
N HIS A 19 3.33 4.36 -11.50
CA HIS A 19 4.31 4.35 -10.42
C HIS A 19 5.72 4.07 -10.93
N GLU A 20 5.89 3.16 -11.89
CA GLU A 20 7.19 2.90 -12.48
C GLU A 20 7.72 4.13 -13.24
N MET A 21 6.84 4.83 -13.96
CA MET A 21 7.22 6.04 -14.68
C MET A 21 7.58 7.20 -13.76
N LEU A 22 6.83 7.36 -12.66
CA LEU A 22 7.03 8.50 -11.75
C LEU A 22 8.15 8.26 -10.75
N CYS A 23 8.30 7.04 -10.30
CA CYS A 23 9.18 6.73 -9.17
C CYS A 23 10.48 6.05 -9.58
N GLY A 24 10.54 5.47 -10.77
CA GLY A 24 11.72 4.73 -11.23
C GLY A 24 11.97 3.42 -10.48
N TYR A 25 11.02 2.95 -9.69
CA TYR A 25 11.13 1.70 -8.94
C TYR A 25 10.27 0.61 -9.55
N HIS A 26 10.71 -0.62 -9.33
CA HIS A 26 9.92 -1.77 -9.71
C HIS A 26 8.68 -1.85 -8.82
N TYR A 27 7.52 -1.94 -9.44
CA TYR A 27 6.23 -1.96 -8.77
C TYR A 27 5.50 -3.25 -9.14
N ASP A 28 5.31 -4.11 -8.16
CA ASP A 28 4.73 -5.43 -8.39
C ASP A 28 3.21 -5.46 -8.20
N LEU A 29 2.56 -6.31 -8.98
CA LEU A 29 1.16 -6.66 -8.74
C LEU A 29 1.14 -7.95 -7.94
N CYS A 30 0.46 -7.93 -6.80
CA CYS A 30 0.39 -9.07 -5.91
C CYS A 30 -1.07 -9.45 -5.66
N PRO A 31 -1.68 -10.28 -6.52
CA PRO A 31 -3.06 -10.72 -6.30
C PRO A 31 -3.14 -11.66 -5.12
N LEU A 32 -4.08 -11.38 -4.23
CA LEU A 32 -4.33 -12.17 -3.02
C LEU A 32 -5.82 -12.54 -3.04
N PRO A 33 -6.19 -13.65 -3.71
CA PRO A 33 -7.59 -13.99 -3.94
C PRO A 33 -8.41 -14.24 -2.69
N THR A 34 -7.78 -14.64 -1.59
CA THR A 34 -8.46 -14.93 -0.34
C THR A 34 -8.02 -14.02 0.79
N GLU A 35 -8.90 -13.83 1.77
CA GLU A 35 -8.57 -13.06 2.96
C GLU A 35 -7.40 -13.67 3.72
N GLU A 36 -7.29 -15.00 3.75
CA GLU A 36 -6.20 -15.70 4.42
C GLU A 36 -4.84 -15.34 3.80
N GLU A 37 -4.79 -15.27 2.48
CA GLU A 37 -3.58 -14.90 1.76
C GLU A 37 -3.20 -13.45 2.05
N ALA A 38 -4.21 -12.56 2.10
CA ALA A 38 -3.98 -11.16 2.43
C ALA A 38 -3.46 -11.01 3.86
N ARG A 39 -4.03 -11.72 4.82
CA ARG A 39 -3.57 -11.68 6.21
C ARG A 39 -2.15 -12.21 6.35
N ALA A 40 -1.84 -13.31 5.67
CA ALA A 40 -0.49 -13.85 5.68
C ALA A 40 0.53 -12.88 5.11
N PHE A 41 0.18 -12.22 4.01
CA PHE A 41 1.03 -11.22 3.37
C PHE A 41 1.32 -10.06 4.32
N LEU A 42 0.29 -9.51 4.96
CA LEU A 42 0.42 -8.38 5.87
C LEU A 42 1.20 -8.76 7.14
N THR A 43 1.05 -9.98 7.61
CA THR A 43 1.78 -10.48 8.78
C THR A 43 3.28 -10.58 8.51
N ARG A 44 3.66 -11.02 7.31
CA ARG A 44 5.07 -11.14 6.94
C ARG A 44 5.77 -9.80 6.80
N ARG A 45 5.04 -8.76 6.41
CA ARG A 45 5.56 -7.39 6.28
C ARG A 45 6.81 -7.26 5.41
N GLN A 46 6.88 -8.05 4.33
CA GLN A 46 8.04 -8.06 3.43
C GLN A 46 7.87 -7.07 2.29
N PHE A 47 7.64 -5.81 2.65
CA PHE A 47 7.49 -4.72 1.68
C PHE A 47 7.90 -3.40 2.34
N LYS A 48 8.19 -2.39 1.52
CA LYS A 48 8.46 -1.03 2.01
C LYS A 48 7.21 -0.16 1.96
N ALA A 49 6.48 -0.21 0.85
CA ALA A 49 5.23 0.51 0.71
C ALA A 49 4.35 -0.20 -0.31
N ILE A 50 3.06 -0.25 -0.04
CA ILE A 50 2.10 -0.89 -0.94
C ILE A 50 0.85 -0.03 -1.07
N ASN A 51 0.21 -0.15 -2.24
CA ASN A 51 -1.16 0.30 -2.41
C ASN A 51 -2.09 -0.88 -2.18
N VAL A 52 -3.31 -0.59 -1.75
CA VAL A 52 -4.31 -1.59 -1.43
C VAL A 52 -5.59 -1.27 -2.17
N THR A 53 -6.15 -2.27 -2.83
CA THR A 53 -7.44 -2.14 -3.48
C THR A 53 -8.45 -3.14 -2.91
N ILE A 54 -9.64 -3.18 -3.51
CA ILE A 54 -10.75 -4.02 -3.06
C ILE A 54 -10.33 -5.49 -3.00
N PRO A 55 -10.71 -6.21 -1.95
CA PRO A 55 -11.58 -5.83 -0.82
C PRO A 55 -10.82 -5.53 0.48
N TYR A 56 -9.53 -5.21 0.40
CA TYR A 56 -8.65 -5.21 1.58
C TYR A 56 -8.38 -3.84 2.21
N LYS A 57 -9.04 -2.78 1.73
CA LYS A 57 -8.82 -1.43 2.25
C LYS A 57 -9.19 -1.26 3.74
N LYS A 58 -10.13 -2.06 4.23
CA LYS A 58 -10.49 -2.07 5.64
C LYS A 58 -9.67 -3.09 6.41
N LEU A 59 -9.40 -4.25 5.80
CA LEU A 59 -8.64 -5.32 6.42
C LEU A 59 -7.26 -4.85 6.86
N VAL A 60 -6.57 -4.09 6.01
CA VAL A 60 -5.21 -3.62 6.32
C VAL A 60 -5.15 -2.70 7.52
N MET A 61 -6.26 -2.06 7.88
CA MET A 61 -6.31 -1.19 9.05
C MET A 61 -6.03 -1.96 10.34
N GLU A 62 -6.38 -3.24 10.37
CA GLU A 62 -6.13 -4.11 11.54
C GLU A 62 -4.63 -4.33 11.79
N TYR A 63 -3.82 -4.16 10.76
CA TYR A 63 -2.37 -4.39 10.83
C TYR A 63 -1.56 -3.11 10.98
N CYS A 64 -2.21 -1.95 10.91
CA CYS A 64 -1.52 -0.66 11.01
C CYS A 64 -1.32 -0.26 12.45
N SER A 65 -0.09 0.12 12.79
CA SER A 65 0.22 0.69 14.09
C SER A 65 -0.22 2.15 14.19
N TYR A 66 -0.29 2.82 13.04
CA TYR A 66 -0.75 4.20 12.92
C TYR A 66 -1.64 4.31 11.69
N ILE A 67 -2.72 5.04 11.82
CA ILE A 67 -3.61 5.34 10.68
C ILE A 67 -3.80 6.86 10.65
N ASP A 68 -3.48 7.45 9.49
CA ASP A 68 -3.67 8.87 9.28
C ASP A 68 -5.12 9.27 9.61
N PRO A 69 -5.35 10.39 10.32
CA PRO A 69 -6.70 10.80 10.69
C PRO A 69 -7.69 10.90 9.52
N ARG A 70 -7.20 11.27 8.34
CA ARG A 70 -8.05 11.35 7.14
C ARG A 70 -8.47 9.98 6.66
N ALA A 71 -7.56 9.02 6.67
CA ALA A 71 -7.88 7.63 6.32
C ALA A 71 -8.87 7.04 7.33
N LYS A 72 -8.68 7.36 8.60
CA LYS A 72 -9.57 6.91 9.66
C LYS A 72 -10.97 7.49 9.50
N ALA A 73 -11.08 8.76 9.13
CA ALA A 73 -12.37 9.42 8.90
C ALA A 73 -13.10 8.81 7.69
N ILE A 74 -12.36 8.45 6.64
CA ILE A 74 -12.90 7.79 5.46
C ILE A 74 -13.29 6.34 5.77
N GLY A 75 -12.55 5.70 6.70
CA GLY A 75 -12.77 4.30 7.06
C GLY A 75 -12.11 3.33 6.11
N ALA A 76 -11.08 3.77 5.39
CA ALA A 76 -10.37 2.93 4.43
C ALA A 76 -8.93 3.40 4.25
N VAL A 77 -8.01 2.44 4.16
CA VAL A 77 -6.59 2.67 3.90
C VAL A 77 -6.28 2.11 2.52
N ASN A 78 -5.73 2.93 1.64
CA ASN A 78 -5.32 2.49 0.31
C ASN A 78 -3.81 2.50 0.11
N THR A 79 -3.05 2.92 1.11
CA THR A 79 -1.59 2.95 1.05
C THR A 79 -1.03 2.60 2.42
N VAL A 80 -0.08 1.67 2.45
CA VAL A 80 0.58 1.25 3.69
C VAL A 80 2.08 1.39 3.53
N VAL A 81 2.71 2.08 4.46
CA VAL A 81 4.16 2.23 4.51
C VAL A 81 4.69 1.43 5.68
N ASN A 82 5.71 0.61 5.41
CA ASN A 82 6.39 -0.16 6.45
C ASN A 82 7.64 0.60 6.87
N LYS A 83 7.66 1.00 8.13
CA LYS A 83 8.81 1.70 8.70
C LYS A 83 9.30 0.90 9.90
N ASN A 84 10.42 0.22 9.72
CA ASN A 84 11.04 -0.62 10.77
C ASN A 84 10.07 -1.67 11.35
N GLY A 85 9.25 -2.27 10.49
CA GLY A 85 8.30 -3.29 10.88
C GLY A 85 6.97 -2.75 11.40
N LEU A 86 6.81 -1.44 11.51
CA LEU A 86 5.55 -0.81 11.89
C LEU A 86 4.83 -0.33 10.64
N LEU A 87 3.56 -0.66 10.52
CA LEU A 87 2.76 -0.29 9.36
C LEU A 87 1.99 0.99 9.62
N TYR A 88 2.12 1.94 8.69
CA TYR A 88 1.46 3.24 8.72
C TYR A 88 0.46 3.29 7.58
N GLY A 89 -0.81 3.49 7.89
CA GLY A 89 -1.89 3.49 6.92
C GLY A 89 -2.33 4.89 6.53
N TYR A 90 -2.53 5.07 5.21
CA TYR A 90 -2.93 6.35 4.64
C TYR A 90 -3.99 6.14 3.57
N ASN A 91 -4.73 7.21 3.27
CA ASN A 91 -5.57 7.26 2.10
C ASN A 91 -5.03 8.37 1.19
N THR A 92 -4.57 7.99 0.00
CA THR A 92 -3.86 8.90 -0.90
C THR A 92 -4.78 9.65 -1.86
N ASP A 93 -6.09 9.62 -1.63
CA ASP A 93 -7.02 10.39 -2.47
C ASP A 93 -6.77 11.89 -2.38
N TYR A 94 -6.09 12.35 -1.32
CA TYR A 94 -5.77 13.75 -1.12
C TYR A 94 -4.29 14.08 -1.32
N MET A 95 -3.44 13.07 -1.54
CA MET A 95 -2.02 13.28 -1.84
C MET A 95 -1.51 12.12 -2.69
N GLY A 96 -0.51 12.38 -3.51
CA GLY A 96 0.06 11.34 -4.37
C GLY A 96 0.91 10.34 -3.60
N PHE A 97 1.01 9.14 -4.12
CA PHE A 97 1.81 8.07 -3.53
C PHE A 97 3.29 8.47 -3.42
N ALA A 98 3.83 9.07 -4.47
CA ALA A 98 5.23 9.50 -4.48
C ALA A 98 5.50 10.56 -3.40
N HIS A 99 4.56 11.50 -3.22
CA HIS A 99 4.67 12.52 -2.18
C HIS A 99 4.67 11.91 -0.78
N LEU A 100 3.81 10.92 -0.56
CA LEU A 100 3.74 10.20 0.70
C LEU A 100 5.05 9.46 1.00
N CYS A 101 5.59 8.77 0.00
CA CYS A 101 6.84 8.04 0.16
C CYS A 101 8.00 8.99 0.46
N ASP A 102 8.04 10.14 -0.20
CA ASP A 102 9.06 11.16 0.03
C ASP A 102 8.99 11.68 1.47
N ALA A 103 7.78 11.93 1.98
CA ALA A 103 7.56 12.38 3.35
C ALA A 103 8.05 11.36 4.39
N HIS A 104 8.09 10.08 4.03
CA HIS A 104 8.60 9.02 4.91
C HIS A 104 10.08 8.69 4.66
N GLY A 105 10.76 9.46 3.84
CA GLY A 105 12.17 9.25 3.55
C GLY A 105 12.43 8.11 2.57
N VAL A 106 11.43 7.63 1.87
CA VAL A 106 11.61 6.64 0.81
C VAL A 106 12.18 7.36 -0.40
N ASN A 107 13.35 6.90 -0.86
CA ASN A 107 14.05 7.57 -1.93
C ASN A 107 13.59 7.07 -3.31
N PHE A 108 13.08 7.99 -4.10
CA PHE A 108 12.69 7.75 -5.49
C PHE A 108 13.67 8.40 -6.46
N ALA A 109 14.91 8.29 -6.20
CA ALA A 109 15.94 8.90 -7.04
C ALA A 109 15.95 8.36 -8.47
#